data_5db2f5eb0caf53a108688c1bd5b9370c
#
_entry.id   5db2f5eb0caf53a108688c1bd5b9370c
#
_cell.length_a   1.000
_cell.length_b   1.000
_cell.length_c   1.000
_cell.angle_alpha   90.00
_cell.angle_beta   90.00
_cell.angle_gamma   90.00
#
_symmetry.space_group_name_H-M   'P 1'
#
loop_
_entity.id
_entity.type
_entity.pdbx_description
1 polymer ?
#
loop_
_entity_poly.entity_id
_entity_poly.type
_entity_poly.pdbx_seq_one_letter_code
_entity_poly.pdbx_strand_id
1 'polypeptide(L)'
;MSQTAVTDLPPLALGRLTDVAARLAADAEQHDREGSFPHEGIEQVHAAGLLTATVSADYRGPGAGLSTVVEILRVLGSADPSVALVTAMTLFTHAAQARSQGWPDQHYRQLLEDSAGAPALVNALRVEPELGTPARGGLPATTARRDPETGDWLLTGHKIFSTGAVGLRWLAVWARTDEENPRVGSFLVRADRPGQTPGVRIEPTWDHLGLRASRSDDVFFDSVRLPATATSGLVDPTAADPRRDPGLVVWNNLGLTALYLGVAQSALTWLITFLNERTPSALGKPLATVPRIYSEVGQIEAQLVAAVDLVSALALRFDSGDPEAAQHAPAAKLIGTRAAIDAVQRAVALIGNNALTRRNPLERHLRDVLCSRVHTPQDDSILAALGQAALARYSAPSSTSNSTSNSENG
;
A
#
# COMPACT_ATOMS: atom_id res chain seq x y z
N MET A 1 20.46 32.98 1.66
CA MET A 1 20.20 31.56 1.37
C MET A 1 19.32 31.53 0.14
N SER A 2 19.88 31.10 -1.01
CA SER A 2 19.14 31.00 -2.27
C SER A 2 18.08 29.91 -2.11
N GLN A 3 16.80 30.29 -2.17
CA GLN A 3 15.73 29.32 -2.35
C GLN A 3 15.90 28.74 -3.76
N THR A 4 16.48 27.55 -3.84
CA THR A 4 16.46 26.75 -5.08
C THR A 4 14.98 26.59 -5.45
N ALA A 5 14.59 27.06 -6.63
CA ALA A 5 13.23 26.95 -7.11
C ALA A 5 12.85 25.45 -7.14
N VAL A 6 11.81 25.09 -6.41
CA VAL A 6 11.23 23.74 -6.53
C VAL A 6 10.69 23.61 -7.95
N THR A 7 11.20 22.65 -8.70
CA THR A 7 10.78 22.36 -10.07
C THR A 7 9.28 21.97 -10.03
N ASP A 8 8.50 22.46 -10.99
CA ASP A 8 7.06 22.23 -11.00
C ASP A 8 6.75 20.73 -11.17
N LEU A 9 6.05 20.15 -10.20
CA LEU A 9 5.54 18.78 -10.26
C LEU A 9 4.41 18.67 -11.29
N PRO A 10 4.20 17.49 -11.94
CA PRO A 10 3.03 17.27 -12.76
C PRO A 10 1.75 17.60 -12.00
N PRO A 11 0.83 18.40 -12.59
CA PRO A 11 -0.40 18.78 -11.90
C PRO A 11 -1.31 17.58 -11.70
N LEU A 12 -1.93 17.49 -10.52
CA LEU A 12 -2.89 16.42 -10.21
C LEU A 12 -4.14 16.58 -11.10
N ALA A 13 -4.35 15.64 -12.00
CA ALA A 13 -5.43 15.64 -12.96
C ALA A 13 -6.41 14.47 -12.72
N LEU A 14 -7.20 14.54 -11.63
CA LEU A 14 -8.18 13.50 -11.29
C LEU A 14 -9.19 13.22 -12.40
N GLY A 15 -9.53 14.24 -13.24
CA GLY A 15 -10.39 14.06 -14.42
C GLY A 15 -9.80 13.10 -15.47
N ARG A 16 -8.50 12.80 -15.42
CA ARG A 16 -7.84 11.84 -16.32
C ARG A 16 -7.76 10.42 -15.74
N LEU A 17 -8.19 10.22 -14.50
CA LEU A 17 -8.01 8.95 -13.78
C LEU A 17 -8.67 7.78 -14.52
N THR A 18 -9.88 7.99 -15.07
CA THR A 18 -10.58 6.97 -15.86
C THR A 18 -9.86 6.62 -17.16
N ASP A 19 -9.30 7.63 -17.85
CA ASP A 19 -8.54 7.41 -19.09
C ASP A 19 -7.24 6.67 -18.82
N VAL A 20 -6.55 7.02 -17.74
CA VAL A 20 -5.34 6.30 -17.28
C VAL A 20 -5.70 4.84 -16.98
N ALA A 21 -6.77 4.60 -16.20
CA ALA A 21 -7.22 3.27 -15.87
C ALA A 21 -7.56 2.43 -17.13
N ALA A 22 -8.24 3.02 -18.10
CA ALA A 22 -8.58 2.32 -19.34
C ALA A 22 -7.34 1.84 -20.12
N ARG A 23 -6.27 2.65 -20.15
CA ARG A 23 -5.00 2.28 -20.80
C ARG A 23 -4.29 1.19 -20.01
N LEU A 24 -4.21 1.30 -18.69
CA LEU A 24 -3.63 0.26 -17.82
C LEU A 24 -4.33 -1.08 -18.01
N ALA A 25 -5.66 -1.09 -18.09
CA ALA A 25 -6.45 -2.30 -18.27
C ALA A 25 -6.15 -3.02 -19.59
N ALA A 26 -5.79 -2.25 -20.65
CA ALA A 26 -5.46 -2.83 -21.95
C ALA A 26 -4.21 -3.72 -21.91
N ASP A 27 -3.21 -3.36 -21.10
CA ASP A 27 -1.90 -4.04 -21.06
C ASP A 27 -1.75 -4.98 -19.84
N ALA A 28 -2.67 -4.89 -18.87
CA ALA A 28 -2.58 -5.60 -17.59
C ALA A 28 -2.52 -7.13 -17.72
N GLU A 29 -3.21 -7.72 -18.72
CA GLU A 29 -3.16 -9.16 -18.98
C GLU A 29 -1.78 -9.60 -19.48
N GLN A 30 -1.16 -8.82 -20.35
CA GLN A 30 0.17 -9.11 -20.88
C GLN A 30 1.20 -9.03 -19.75
N HIS A 31 1.20 -7.96 -18.97
CA HIS A 31 2.12 -7.78 -17.86
C HIS A 31 1.98 -8.88 -16.79
N ASP A 32 0.75 -9.28 -16.46
CA ASP A 32 0.51 -10.42 -15.54
C ASP A 32 1.08 -11.71 -16.11
N ARG A 33 0.84 -11.98 -17.39
CA ARG A 33 1.27 -13.22 -18.04
C ARG A 33 2.80 -13.35 -18.10
N GLU A 34 3.46 -12.25 -18.42
CA GLU A 34 4.93 -12.18 -18.56
C GLU A 34 5.65 -11.95 -17.24
N GLY A 35 4.98 -11.44 -16.21
CA GLY A 35 5.60 -10.92 -15.00
C GLY A 35 6.49 -9.70 -15.30
N SER A 36 6.16 -8.94 -16.34
CA SER A 36 6.91 -7.75 -16.76
C SER A 36 6.46 -6.49 -16.00
N PHE A 37 7.40 -5.58 -15.73
CA PHE A 37 7.08 -4.32 -15.03
C PHE A 37 6.43 -3.33 -16.00
N PRO A 38 5.30 -2.69 -15.63
CA PRO A 38 4.50 -1.84 -16.52
C PRO A 38 5.05 -0.40 -16.59
N HIS A 39 6.24 -0.21 -17.18
CA HIS A 39 6.90 1.11 -17.26
C HIS A 39 6.01 2.18 -17.87
N GLU A 40 5.39 1.90 -19.03
CA GLU A 40 4.52 2.86 -19.71
C GLU A 40 3.27 3.22 -18.87
N GLY A 41 2.72 2.24 -18.15
CA GLY A 41 1.62 2.46 -17.22
C GLY A 41 2.02 3.42 -16.09
N ILE A 42 3.20 3.24 -15.51
CA ILE A 42 3.75 4.14 -14.48
C ILE A 42 4.00 5.55 -15.03
N GLU A 43 4.48 5.69 -16.28
CA GLU A 43 4.63 6.99 -16.94
C GLU A 43 3.28 7.70 -17.10
N GLN A 44 2.22 6.99 -17.45
CA GLN A 44 0.88 7.55 -17.55
C GLN A 44 0.33 8.02 -16.20
N VAL A 45 0.54 7.22 -15.13
CA VAL A 45 0.19 7.59 -13.76
C VAL A 45 0.95 8.86 -13.33
N HIS A 46 2.24 8.95 -13.66
CA HIS A 46 3.07 10.12 -13.40
C HIS A 46 2.58 11.36 -14.19
N ALA A 47 2.37 11.23 -15.50
CA ALA A 47 1.92 12.33 -16.35
C ALA A 47 0.54 12.90 -15.97
N ALA A 48 -0.25 12.13 -15.23
CA ALA A 48 -1.51 12.60 -14.62
C ALA A 48 -1.32 13.20 -13.22
N GLY A 49 -0.07 13.31 -12.72
CA GLY A 49 0.26 13.85 -11.39
C GLY A 49 -0.17 12.95 -10.23
N LEU A 50 -0.55 11.69 -10.51
CA LEU A 50 -1.08 10.80 -9.48
C LEU A 50 0.00 10.31 -8.51
N LEU A 51 1.26 10.14 -8.96
CA LEU A 51 2.36 9.72 -8.09
C LEU A 51 2.71 10.74 -7.00
N THR A 52 2.47 12.02 -7.27
CA THR A 52 2.80 13.14 -6.37
C THR A 52 1.59 13.75 -5.69
N ALA A 53 0.41 13.10 -5.79
CA ALA A 53 -0.85 13.62 -5.28
C ALA A 53 -0.81 14.00 -3.78
N THR A 54 -0.04 13.28 -2.97
CA THR A 54 0.06 13.48 -1.51
C THR A 54 1.24 14.36 -1.08
N VAL A 55 2.00 14.94 -2.01
CA VAL A 55 3.05 15.91 -1.69
C VAL A 55 2.42 17.14 -1.04
N SER A 56 2.97 17.56 0.11
CA SER A 56 2.46 18.70 0.89
C SER A 56 2.49 20.01 0.09
N ALA A 57 1.56 20.91 0.41
CA ALA A 57 1.54 22.28 -0.10
C ALA A 57 2.80 23.07 0.27
N ASP A 58 3.50 22.74 1.37
CA ASP A 58 4.78 23.32 1.74
C ASP A 58 5.87 23.11 0.69
N TYR A 59 5.72 22.04 -0.10
CA TYR A 59 6.57 21.71 -1.25
C TYR A 59 5.85 21.96 -2.59
N ARG A 60 4.81 22.80 -2.60
CA ARG A 60 3.97 23.11 -3.77
C ARG A 60 3.26 21.89 -4.39
N GLY A 61 3.07 20.84 -3.62
CA GLY A 61 2.30 19.66 -4.03
C GLY A 61 0.80 19.86 -3.87
N PRO A 62 0.00 18.91 -4.40
CA PRO A 62 -1.45 18.97 -4.32
C PRO A 62 -2.02 18.80 -2.89
N GLY A 63 -1.30 18.14 -2.00
CA GLY A 63 -1.73 17.91 -0.62
C GLY A 63 -2.98 17.03 -0.51
N ALA A 64 -3.16 16.09 -1.43
CA ALA A 64 -4.35 15.23 -1.43
C ALA A 64 -4.46 14.40 -0.15
N GLY A 65 -5.67 14.37 0.41
CA GLY A 65 -6.02 13.56 1.58
C GLY A 65 -6.19 12.08 1.27
N LEU A 66 -6.44 11.31 2.31
CA LEU A 66 -6.63 9.86 2.21
C LEU A 66 -7.85 9.49 1.36
N SER A 67 -8.93 10.27 1.42
CA SER A 67 -10.14 10.03 0.61
C SER A 67 -9.84 10.08 -0.90
N THR A 68 -9.03 11.04 -1.33
CA THR A 68 -8.56 11.12 -2.71
C THR A 68 -7.68 9.92 -3.08
N VAL A 69 -6.78 9.49 -2.20
CA VAL A 69 -5.91 8.34 -2.44
C VAL A 69 -6.70 7.03 -2.49
N VAL A 70 -7.71 6.86 -1.65
CA VAL A 70 -8.64 5.73 -1.68
C VAL A 70 -9.31 5.64 -3.06
N GLU A 71 -9.79 6.76 -3.62
CA GLU A 71 -10.39 6.77 -4.95
C GLU A 71 -9.37 6.46 -6.05
N ILE A 72 -8.18 7.08 -6.02
CA ILE A 72 -7.10 6.80 -6.97
C ILE A 72 -6.77 5.30 -6.96
N LEU A 73 -6.51 4.72 -5.79
CA LEU A 73 -6.11 3.32 -5.68
C LEU A 73 -7.22 2.34 -6.04
N ARG A 74 -8.49 2.69 -5.76
CA ARG A 74 -9.64 1.89 -6.16
C ARG A 74 -9.78 1.83 -7.69
N VAL A 75 -9.66 2.97 -8.37
CA VAL A 75 -9.78 3.04 -9.83
C VAL A 75 -8.56 2.39 -10.51
N LEU A 76 -7.33 2.66 -10.05
CA LEU A 76 -6.15 1.99 -10.60
C LEU A 76 -6.19 0.47 -10.32
N GLY A 77 -6.65 0.06 -9.14
CA GLY A 77 -6.80 -1.35 -8.76
C GLY A 77 -7.82 -2.11 -9.61
N SER A 78 -8.84 -1.42 -10.12
CA SER A 78 -9.79 -2.03 -11.06
C SER A 78 -9.21 -2.27 -12.46
N ALA A 79 -8.14 -1.57 -12.81
CA ALA A 79 -7.45 -1.65 -14.09
C ALA A 79 -6.23 -2.58 -14.04
N ASP A 80 -5.25 -2.21 -13.24
CA ASP A 80 -4.04 -3.00 -12.96
C ASP A 80 -3.65 -2.87 -11.47
N PRO A 81 -3.91 -3.91 -10.66
CA PRO A 81 -3.61 -3.87 -9.23
C PRO A 81 -2.10 -3.83 -8.93
N SER A 82 -1.24 -4.26 -9.83
CA SER A 82 0.21 -4.15 -9.68
C SER A 82 0.68 -2.70 -9.79
N VAL A 83 0.17 -1.95 -10.78
CA VAL A 83 0.40 -0.50 -10.91
C VAL A 83 -0.15 0.23 -9.71
N ALA A 84 -1.36 -0.12 -9.26
CA ALA A 84 -1.98 0.49 -8.08
C ALA A 84 -1.13 0.28 -6.82
N LEU A 85 -0.57 -0.93 -6.61
CA LEU A 85 0.28 -1.23 -5.47
C LEU A 85 1.59 -0.43 -5.51
N VAL A 86 2.26 -0.37 -6.66
CA VAL A 86 3.49 0.41 -6.84
C VAL A 86 3.22 1.90 -6.59
N THR A 87 2.11 2.42 -7.13
CA THR A 87 1.66 3.80 -6.91
C THR A 87 1.41 4.08 -5.42
N ALA A 88 0.75 3.14 -4.71
CA ALA A 88 0.46 3.27 -3.29
C ALA A 88 1.72 3.47 -2.45
N MET A 89 2.81 2.75 -2.72
CA MET A 89 4.07 2.88 -1.96
C MET A 89 4.63 4.30 -2.06
N THR A 90 4.60 4.88 -3.25
CA THR A 90 5.05 6.27 -3.48
C THR A 90 4.14 7.28 -2.78
N LEU A 91 2.82 7.15 -2.95
CA LEU A 91 1.83 8.02 -2.29
C LEU A 91 1.94 7.98 -0.76
N PHE A 92 2.11 6.80 -0.18
CA PHE A 92 2.26 6.65 1.28
C PHE A 92 3.55 7.27 1.79
N THR A 93 4.64 7.24 1.00
CA THR A 93 5.90 7.90 1.36
C THR A 93 5.73 9.41 1.38
N HIS A 94 5.10 10.01 0.37
CA HIS A 94 4.82 11.45 0.35
C HIS A 94 3.85 11.86 1.46
N ALA A 95 2.80 11.06 1.71
CA ALA A 95 1.88 11.30 2.82
C ALA A 95 2.58 11.25 4.19
N ALA A 96 3.49 10.29 4.38
CA ALA A 96 4.31 10.21 5.60
C ALA A 96 5.15 11.46 5.79
N GLN A 97 5.79 11.93 4.73
CA GLN A 97 6.61 13.14 4.77
C GLN A 97 5.77 14.40 5.04
N ALA A 98 4.57 14.50 4.46
CA ALA A 98 3.65 15.61 4.71
C ALA A 98 3.19 15.67 6.17
N ARG A 99 3.07 14.52 6.84
CA ARG A 99 2.57 14.40 8.22
C ARG A 99 3.67 14.50 9.29
N SER A 100 4.86 13.96 9.05
CA SER A 100 5.89 13.82 10.07
C SER A 100 7.27 14.31 9.67
N GLN A 101 7.48 14.76 8.44
CA GLN A 101 8.74 15.29 7.91
C GLN A 101 9.96 14.42 8.31
N GLY A 102 9.83 13.11 8.13
CA GLY A 102 10.84 12.15 8.59
C GLY A 102 12.14 12.16 7.79
N TRP A 103 12.11 12.55 6.50
CA TRP A 103 13.30 12.65 5.66
C TRP A 103 13.98 13.99 5.85
N PRO A 104 15.33 14.06 5.77
CA PRO A 104 16.03 15.33 5.70
C PRO A 104 15.58 16.13 4.46
N ASP A 105 15.35 17.43 4.63
CA ASP A 105 14.78 18.31 3.61
C ASP A 105 15.52 18.24 2.26
N GLN A 106 16.87 18.20 2.29
CA GLN A 106 17.68 18.10 1.07
C GLN A 106 17.38 16.83 0.25
N HIS A 107 17.21 15.67 0.90
CA HIS A 107 16.93 14.40 0.20
C HIS A 107 15.49 14.34 -0.29
N TYR A 108 14.56 14.91 0.47
CA TYR A 108 13.18 14.99 0.02
C TYR A 108 13.02 15.93 -1.18
N ARG A 109 13.72 17.08 -1.21
CA ARG A 109 13.76 17.96 -2.37
C ARG A 109 14.37 17.28 -3.60
N GLN A 110 15.41 16.47 -3.43
CA GLN A 110 15.96 15.68 -4.53
C GLN A 110 14.95 14.67 -5.08
N LEU A 111 14.17 14.01 -4.21
CA LEU A 111 13.06 13.14 -4.66
C LEU A 111 12.03 13.92 -5.48
N LEU A 112 11.66 15.14 -5.05
CA LEU A 112 10.71 15.98 -5.79
C LEU A 112 11.30 16.48 -7.11
N GLU A 113 12.58 16.83 -7.16
CA GLU A 113 13.29 17.19 -8.41
C GLU A 113 13.29 16.00 -9.39
N ASP A 114 13.59 14.79 -8.91
CA ASP A 114 13.48 13.58 -9.71
C ASP A 114 12.03 13.36 -10.22
N SER A 115 11.02 13.66 -9.37
CA SER A 115 9.59 13.51 -9.68
C SER A 115 9.05 14.55 -10.66
N ALA A 116 9.75 15.66 -10.90
CA ALA A 116 9.29 16.70 -11.81
C ALA A 116 9.44 16.29 -13.28
N GLY A 117 10.49 15.57 -13.62
CA GLY A 117 10.84 15.21 -15.00
C GLY A 117 10.50 13.79 -15.41
N ALA A 118 10.35 12.86 -14.46
CA ALA A 118 10.09 11.44 -14.72
C ALA A 118 9.44 10.76 -13.50
N PRO A 119 8.88 9.56 -13.63
CA PRO A 119 8.42 8.79 -12.49
C PRO A 119 9.55 8.53 -11.49
N ALA A 120 9.49 9.13 -10.31
CA ALA A 120 10.42 8.87 -9.21
C ALA A 120 9.74 7.98 -8.16
N LEU A 121 9.64 6.70 -8.46
CA LEU A 121 9.05 5.73 -7.54
C LEU A 121 9.91 5.61 -6.27
N VAL A 122 9.24 5.54 -5.13
CA VAL A 122 9.87 5.33 -3.83
C VAL A 122 9.14 4.27 -3.02
N ASN A 123 9.90 3.42 -2.32
CA ASN A 123 9.33 2.43 -1.42
C ASN A 123 10.20 2.26 -0.16
N ALA A 124 9.54 1.91 0.95
CA ALA A 124 10.18 1.55 2.21
C ALA A 124 10.46 0.04 2.24
N LEU A 125 11.71 -0.36 2.07
CA LEU A 125 12.17 -1.75 2.08
C LEU A 125 12.43 -2.21 3.50
N ARG A 126 11.51 -3.01 4.07
CA ARG A 126 11.51 -3.35 5.49
C ARG A 126 11.62 -4.85 5.77
N VAL A 127 11.18 -5.69 4.84
CA VAL A 127 11.07 -7.14 5.06
C VAL A 127 12.39 -7.83 4.74
N GLU A 128 12.77 -8.79 5.56
CA GLU A 128 13.97 -9.63 5.39
C GLU A 128 13.60 -11.11 5.50
N PRO A 129 14.37 -12.02 4.89
CA PRO A 129 14.06 -13.46 4.87
C PRO A 129 13.83 -14.05 6.27
N GLU A 130 14.73 -13.77 7.22
CA GLU A 130 14.68 -14.36 8.55
C GLU A 130 13.87 -13.54 9.55
N LEU A 131 13.90 -12.21 9.43
CA LEU A 131 13.15 -11.32 10.31
C LEU A 131 11.64 -11.32 9.99
N GLY A 132 11.30 -11.54 8.71
CA GLY A 132 9.94 -11.31 8.22
C GLY A 132 9.55 -9.83 8.30
N THR A 133 8.36 -9.54 8.80
CA THR A 133 7.90 -8.15 8.95
C THR A 133 8.39 -7.52 10.26
N PRO A 134 8.93 -6.29 10.24
CA PRO A 134 9.35 -5.56 11.44
C PRO A 134 8.25 -5.36 12.49
N ALA A 135 6.98 -5.43 12.09
CA ALA A 135 5.84 -5.29 13.01
C ALA A 135 5.80 -6.36 14.12
N ARG A 136 6.53 -7.47 13.95
CA ARG A 136 6.65 -8.54 14.95
C ARG A 136 7.82 -8.37 15.90
N GLY A 137 8.60 -7.29 15.77
CA GLY A 137 9.79 -7.00 16.56
C GLY A 137 11.05 -7.67 16.00
N GLY A 138 12.19 -7.42 16.66
CA GLY A 138 13.51 -7.89 16.25
C GLY A 138 14.32 -6.80 15.50
N LEU A 139 15.66 -6.98 15.51
CA LEU A 139 16.57 -6.10 14.80
C LEU A 139 16.75 -6.60 13.35
N PRO A 140 16.82 -5.69 12.37
CA PRO A 140 17.13 -6.07 11.00
C PRO A 140 18.54 -6.67 10.90
N ALA A 141 18.73 -7.67 10.04
CA ALA A 141 20.04 -8.18 9.67
C ALA A 141 20.80 -7.20 8.78
N THR A 142 20.07 -6.41 7.98
CA THR A 142 20.66 -5.32 7.18
C THR A 142 21.34 -4.31 8.10
N THR A 143 22.63 -4.02 7.83
CA THR A 143 23.49 -3.14 8.65
C THR A 143 24.01 -1.97 7.85
N ALA A 144 24.22 -0.86 8.56
CA ALA A 144 24.90 0.31 8.06
C ALA A 144 26.09 0.62 8.96
N ARG A 145 27.31 0.51 8.41
CA ARG A 145 28.56 0.79 9.10
C ARG A 145 29.06 2.19 8.72
N ARG A 146 29.58 2.95 9.70
CA ARG A 146 30.29 4.20 9.41
C ARG A 146 31.64 3.95 8.78
N ASP A 147 31.92 4.63 7.69
CA ASP A 147 33.25 4.76 7.14
C ASP A 147 34.05 5.72 8.04
N PRO A 148 35.17 5.28 8.66
CA PRO A 148 35.90 6.11 9.61
C PRO A 148 36.60 7.30 8.96
N GLU A 149 36.88 7.26 7.66
CA GLU A 149 37.60 8.31 6.94
C GLU A 149 36.66 9.42 6.46
N THR A 150 35.48 9.05 5.95
CA THR A 150 34.56 10.01 5.33
C THR A 150 33.37 10.35 6.20
N GLY A 151 33.03 9.49 7.17
CA GLY A 151 31.81 9.58 7.96
C GLY A 151 30.54 9.14 7.23
N ASP A 152 30.67 8.67 5.99
CA ASP A 152 29.56 8.12 5.21
C ASP A 152 29.07 6.77 5.79
N TRP A 153 27.90 6.34 5.36
CA TRP A 153 27.40 5.02 5.67
C TRP A 153 27.74 4.02 4.56
N LEU A 154 28.06 2.80 4.94
CA LEU A 154 28.21 1.64 4.08
C LEU A 154 27.09 0.66 4.42
N LEU A 155 26.10 0.56 3.55
CA LEU A 155 24.90 -0.25 3.74
C LEU A 155 25.08 -1.64 3.13
N THR A 156 24.85 -2.69 3.93
CA THR A 156 24.95 -4.10 3.50
C THR A 156 23.76 -4.89 4.01
N GLY A 157 23.11 -5.69 3.15
CA GLY A 157 22.00 -6.53 3.56
C GLY A 157 21.14 -7.03 2.40
N HIS A 158 20.00 -7.64 2.76
CA HIS A 158 19.07 -8.26 1.84
C HIS A 158 17.63 -7.91 2.21
N LYS A 159 16.87 -7.41 1.26
CA LYS A 159 15.44 -7.10 1.39
C LYS A 159 14.63 -7.93 0.40
N ILE A 160 13.49 -8.44 0.85
CA ILE A 160 12.54 -9.21 0.06
C ILE A 160 11.20 -8.47 -0.05
N PHE A 161 10.38 -8.88 -1.01
CA PHE A 161 9.06 -8.27 -1.26
C PHE A 161 9.15 -6.76 -1.52
N SER A 162 10.20 -6.37 -2.26
CA SER A 162 10.53 -4.97 -2.56
C SER A 162 9.69 -4.46 -3.72
N THR A 163 8.40 -4.16 -3.45
CA THR A 163 7.43 -3.73 -4.48
C THR A 163 8.00 -2.65 -5.39
N GLY A 164 7.96 -2.92 -6.71
CA GLY A 164 8.46 -2.03 -7.74
C GLY A 164 9.98 -2.02 -7.91
N ALA A 165 10.72 -3.00 -7.34
CA ALA A 165 12.18 -3.01 -7.23
C ALA A 165 12.91 -2.52 -8.50
N VAL A 166 12.51 -3.00 -9.67
CA VAL A 166 13.14 -2.66 -10.95
C VAL A 166 12.86 -1.24 -11.45
N GLY A 167 11.85 -0.57 -10.89
CA GLY A 167 11.44 0.79 -11.22
C GLY A 167 11.75 1.84 -10.14
N LEU A 168 12.23 1.43 -8.95
CA LEU A 168 12.47 2.36 -7.85
C LEU A 168 13.61 3.33 -8.17
N ARG A 169 13.33 4.61 -8.00
CA ARG A 169 14.32 5.70 -8.01
C ARG A 169 14.88 5.93 -6.62
N TRP A 170 14.07 5.71 -5.57
CA TRP A 170 14.46 5.85 -4.18
C TRP A 170 14.05 4.63 -3.36
N LEU A 171 14.99 4.12 -2.56
CA LEU A 171 14.79 2.98 -1.68
C LEU A 171 15.05 3.46 -0.24
N ALA A 172 14.00 3.52 0.58
CA ALA A 172 14.13 3.80 2.01
C ALA A 172 14.36 2.48 2.76
N VAL A 173 15.63 2.10 2.92
CA VAL A 173 16.04 0.80 3.42
C VAL A 173 16.08 0.81 4.95
N TRP A 174 15.20 0.05 5.59
CA TRP A 174 15.20 -0.09 7.04
C TRP A 174 16.35 -0.98 7.49
N ALA A 175 17.28 -0.43 8.29
CA ALA A 175 18.48 -1.11 8.72
C ALA A 175 18.85 -0.70 10.15
N ARG A 176 19.79 -1.45 10.75
CA ARG A 176 20.44 -1.06 12.00
C ARG A 176 21.83 -0.52 11.75
N THR A 177 22.30 0.33 12.64
CA THR A 177 23.71 0.75 12.65
C THR A 177 24.59 -0.36 13.23
N ASP A 178 25.83 -0.45 12.74
CA ASP A 178 26.89 -1.35 13.26
C ASP A 178 27.67 -0.60 14.36
N GLU A 179 26.97 -0.29 15.45
CA GLU A 179 27.46 0.42 16.62
C GLU A 179 27.29 -0.46 17.86
N GLU A 180 28.04 -0.22 18.93
CA GLU A 180 27.91 -0.96 20.20
C GLU A 180 26.46 -0.92 20.73
N ASN A 181 25.81 0.25 20.62
CA ASN A 181 24.38 0.44 20.89
C ASN A 181 23.67 0.72 19.55
N PRO A 182 23.20 -0.31 18.86
CA PRO A 182 22.67 -0.16 17.51
C PRO A 182 21.39 0.68 17.50
N ARG A 183 21.29 1.62 16.56
CA ARG A 183 20.09 2.37 16.25
C ARG A 183 19.41 1.75 15.03
N VAL A 184 18.11 1.90 14.91
CA VAL A 184 17.34 1.47 13.74
C VAL A 184 16.71 2.68 13.05
N GLY A 185 16.62 2.62 11.73
CA GLY A 185 16.01 3.67 10.92
C GLY A 185 16.08 3.37 9.44
N SER A 186 15.65 4.31 8.62
CA SER A 186 15.71 4.18 7.16
C SER A 186 16.98 4.85 6.61
N PHE A 187 17.67 4.14 5.74
CA PHE A 187 18.79 4.62 4.95
C PHE A 187 18.33 4.91 3.53
N LEU A 188 18.54 6.13 3.04
CA LEU A 188 17.98 6.62 1.81
C LEU A 188 18.94 6.36 0.64
N VAL A 189 18.65 5.34 -0.15
CA VAL A 189 19.42 5.01 -1.36
C VAL A 189 18.73 5.67 -2.55
N ARG A 190 19.43 6.57 -3.24
CA ARG A 190 19.01 7.13 -4.51
C ARG A 190 19.63 6.34 -5.65
N ALA A 191 18.83 5.70 -6.48
CA ALA A 191 19.32 5.01 -7.65
C ALA A 191 19.69 6.01 -8.75
N ASP A 192 20.85 5.87 -9.37
CA ASP A 192 21.23 6.69 -10.53
C ASP A 192 20.29 6.42 -11.70
N ARG A 193 20.01 5.14 -11.92
CA ARG A 193 18.94 4.64 -12.79
C ARG A 193 18.25 3.50 -12.07
N PRO A 194 16.93 3.34 -12.24
CA PRO A 194 16.22 2.21 -11.66
C PRO A 194 16.91 0.89 -11.99
N GLY A 195 17.19 0.09 -10.95
CA GLY A 195 17.88 -1.18 -11.09
C GLY A 195 19.39 -1.12 -11.41
N GLN A 196 20.01 0.07 -11.50
CA GLN A 196 21.43 0.25 -11.86
C GLN A 196 22.13 1.19 -10.89
N THR A 197 22.39 0.74 -9.67
CA THR A 197 23.10 1.51 -8.66
C THR A 197 24.30 0.71 -8.16
N PRO A 198 25.52 1.28 -8.08
CA PRO A 198 26.67 0.55 -7.58
C PRO A 198 26.40 -0.06 -6.20
N GLY A 199 26.71 -1.35 -6.05
CA GLY A 199 26.45 -2.09 -4.82
C GLY A 199 24.99 -2.51 -4.60
N VAL A 200 24.04 -2.11 -5.44
CA VAL A 200 22.65 -2.57 -5.40
C VAL A 200 22.42 -3.60 -6.51
N ARG A 201 21.93 -4.76 -6.13
CA ARG A 201 21.61 -5.85 -7.05
C ARG A 201 20.17 -6.28 -6.83
N ILE A 202 19.38 -6.32 -7.90
CA ILE A 202 18.02 -6.81 -7.91
C ILE A 202 18.01 -8.21 -8.51
N GLU A 203 17.49 -9.18 -7.78
CA GLU A 203 17.30 -10.54 -8.29
C GLU A 203 15.85 -10.77 -8.65
N PRO A 204 15.56 -11.35 -9.83
CA PRO A 204 14.20 -11.58 -10.31
C PRO A 204 13.57 -12.78 -9.60
N THR A 205 13.22 -12.60 -8.33
CA THR A 205 12.65 -13.65 -7.46
C THR A 205 11.12 -13.61 -7.39
N TRP A 206 10.49 -12.58 -7.97
CA TRP A 206 9.05 -12.40 -7.86
C TRP A 206 8.28 -13.35 -8.80
N ASP A 207 8.21 -14.63 -8.43
CA ASP A 207 7.33 -15.62 -9.06
C ASP A 207 6.10 -15.89 -8.16
N HIS A 208 5.20 -14.94 -8.13
CA HIS A 208 4.06 -14.92 -7.21
C HIS A 208 2.75 -15.27 -7.92
N LEU A 209 1.77 -15.72 -7.14
CA LEU A 209 0.45 -16.12 -7.65
C LEU A 209 -0.28 -14.93 -8.31
N GLY A 210 -0.34 -13.79 -7.65
CA GLY A 210 -0.98 -12.56 -8.12
C GLY A 210 -0.06 -11.34 -7.97
N LEU A 211 -0.51 -10.20 -8.46
CA LEU A 211 0.27 -8.96 -8.52
C LEU A 211 1.63 -9.16 -9.22
N ARG A 212 1.65 -10.00 -10.26
CA ARG A 212 2.87 -10.46 -10.89
C ARG A 212 3.71 -9.33 -11.49
N ALA A 213 3.03 -8.33 -12.04
CA ALA A 213 3.66 -7.15 -12.62
C ALA A 213 4.19 -6.14 -11.59
N SER A 214 3.95 -6.34 -10.29
CA SER A 214 4.49 -5.45 -9.24
C SER A 214 6.00 -5.58 -9.06
N ARG A 215 6.63 -6.65 -9.58
CA ARG A 215 8.07 -6.93 -9.51
C ARG A 215 8.61 -6.61 -8.12
N SER A 216 8.00 -7.31 -7.14
CA SER A 216 8.38 -7.18 -5.73
C SER A 216 9.61 -8.05 -5.42
N ASP A 217 10.62 -7.94 -6.26
CA ASP A 217 11.83 -8.74 -6.27
C ASP A 217 12.70 -8.53 -5.02
N ASP A 218 13.69 -9.39 -4.86
CA ASP A 218 14.72 -9.27 -3.84
C ASP A 218 15.74 -8.21 -4.21
N VAL A 219 16.16 -7.43 -3.19
CA VAL A 219 17.19 -6.39 -3.35
C VAL A 219 18.33 -6.64 -2.38
N PHE A 220 19.54 -6.77 -2.93
CA PHE A 220 20.79 -6.94 -2.19
C PHE A 220 21.59 -5.64 -2.19
N PHE A 221 22.16 -5.33 -1.04
CA PHE A 221 23.05 -4.19 -0.82
C PHE A 221 24.42 -4.71 -0.42
N ASP A 222 25.44 -4.32 -1.16
CA ASP A 222 26.84 -4.66 -0.88
C ASP A 222 27.65 -3.39 -0.72
N SER A 223 27.86 -3.00 0.54
CA SER A 223 28.66 -1.84 0.93
C SER A 223 28.27 -0.55 0.18
N VAL A 224 26.96 -0.35 -0.03
CA VAL A 224 26.42 0.83 -0.73
C VAL A 224 26.77 2.07 0.06
N ARG A 225 27.58 2.97 -0.54
CA ARG A 225 28.00 4.20 0.09
C ARG A 225 26.90 5.25 0.06
N LEU A 226 26.56 5.78 1.23
CA LEU A 226 25.54 6.80 1.41
C LEU A 226 26.08 7.97 2.21
N PRO A 227 25.77 9.22 1.84
CA PRO A 227 26.13 10.37 2.63
C PRO A 227 25.69 10.23 4.09
N ALA A 228 26.47 10.80 5.02
CA ALA A 228 26.15 10.79 6.44
C ALA A 228 24.72 11.28 6.77
N THR A 229 24.18 12.17 5.92
CA THR A 229 22.85 12.78 6.04
C THR A 229 21.72 11.94 5.44
N ALA A 230 22.02 10.87 4.70
CA ALA A 230 21.03 10.04 3.99
C ALA A 230 20.32 9.05 4.92
N THR A 231 19.84 9.53 6.06
CA THR A 231 19.13 8.73 7.07
C THR A 231 17.85 9.40 7.52
N SER A 232 16.87 8.58 7.89
CA SER A 232 15.60 9.03 8.46
C SER A 232 15.23 8.15 9.64
N GLY A 233 14.87 8.79 10.78
CA GLY A 233 14.33 8.09 11.92
C GLY A 233 15.29 7.14 12.62
N LEU A 234 16.59 7.48 12.72
CA LEU A 234 17.52 6.71 13.55
C LEU A 234 17.18 6.86 15.03
N VAL A 235 16.70 5.78 15.63
CA VAL A 235 16.28 5.73 17.05
C VAL A 235 16.82 4.45 17.70
N ASP A 236 16.90 4.48 19.03
CA ASP A 236 17.09 3.26 19.83
C ASP A 236 15.95 2.29 19.56
N PRO A 237 16.20 1.01 19.22
CA PRO A 237 15.17 0.03 18.92
C PRO A 237 14.20 -0.24 20.07
N THR A 238 14.59 0.05 21.31
CA THR A 238 13.76 -0.10 22.52
C THR A 238 12.95 1.15 22.85
N ALA A 239 13.32 2.31 22.25
CA ALA A 239 12.61 3.57 22.45
C ALA A 239 11.39 3.67 21.54
N ALA A 240 10.34 4.32 22.04
CA ALA A 240 9.25 4.75 21.18
C ALA A 240 9.78 5.84 20.21
N ASP A 241 9.64 5.64 18.91
CA ASP A 241 9.97 6.68 17.94
C ASP A 241 8.94 7.82 18.08
N PRO A 242 9.36 9.01 18.56
CA PRO A 242 8.45 10.14 18.76
C PRO A 242 7.87 10.68 17.43
N ARG A 243 8.50 10.32 16.30
CA ARG A 243 8.06 10.71 14.96
C ARG A 243 7.17 9.65 14.31
N ARG A 244 6.90 8.53 14.99
CA ARG A 244 6.01 7.50 14.49
C ARG A 244 4.58 8.04 14.46
N ASP A 245 4.10 8.37 13.27
CA ASP A 245 2.72 8.78 13.08
C ASP A 245 1.80 7.55 13.03
N PRO A 246 0.93 7.36 14.02
CA PRO A 246 -0.05 6.26 13.99
C PRO A 246 -1.03 6.38 12.82
N GLY A 247 -1.21 7.58 12.26
CA GLY A 247 -2.05 7.81 11.10
C GLY A 247 -1.58 7.08 9.84
N LEU A 248 -0.28 6.80 9.70
CA LEU A 248 0.24 6.06 8.54
C LEU A 248 -0.32 4.64 8.42
N VAL A 249 -0.67 4.02 9.52
CA VAL A 249 -1.33 2.71 9.52
C VAL A 249 -2.72 2.80 8.88
N VAL A 250 -3.41 3.94 9.04
CA VAL A 250 -4.73 4.19 8.43
C VAL A 250 -4.60 4.26 6.90
N TRP A 251 -3.57 4.96 6.40
CA TRP A 251 -3.28 5.05 4.96
C TRP A 251 -3.07 3.66 4.35
N ASN A 252 -2.26 2.84 5.00
CA ASN A 252 -2.03 1.46 4.55
C ASN A 252 -3.31 0.62 4.60
N ASN A 253 -4.09 0.70 5.69
CA ASN A 253 -5.32 -0.07 5.85
C ASN A 253 -6.36 0.28 4.79
N LEU A 254 -6.70 1.56 4.65
CA LEU A 254 -7.79 1.98 3.77
C LEU A 254 -7.34 2.04 2.30
N GLY A 255 -6.12 2.51 2.02
CA GLY A 255 -5.61 2.60 0.65
C GLY A 255 -5.43 1.23 -0.01
N LEU A 256 -4.81 0.26 0.67
CA LEU A 256 -4.67 -1.09 0.10
C LEU A 256 -6.01 -1.82 0.01
N THR A 257 -6.93 -1.58 0.95
CA THR A 257 -8.29 -2.16 0.85
C THR A 257 -9.01 -1.62 -0.38
N ALA A 258 -8.90 -0.32 -0.65
CA ALA A 258 -9.50 0.31 -1.83
C ALA A 258 -8.98 -0.31 -3.15
N LEU A 259 -7.67 -0.57 -3.25
CA LEU A 259 -7.08 -1.28 -4.38
C LEU A 259 -7.79 -2.62 -4.63
N TYR A 260 -7.94 -3.45 -3.61
CA TYR A 260 -8.56 -4.78 -3.75
C TYR A 260 -10.06 -4.73 -3.97
N LEU A 261 -10.75 -3.73 -3.45
CA LEU A 261 -12.15 -3.45 -3.81
C LEU A 261 -12.27 -3.09 -5.29
N GLY A 262 -11.29 -2.36 -5.85
CA GLY A 262 -11.19 -2.10 -7.29
C GLY A 262 -11.09 -3.40 -8.11
N VAL A 263 -10.24 -4.34 -7.72
CA VAL A 263 -10.13 -5.67 -8.35
C VAL A 263 -11.48 -6.39 -8.35
N ALA A 264 -12.17 -6.39 -7.21
CA ALA A 264 -13.47 -7.07 -7.09
C ALA A 264 -14.57 -6.39 -7.91
N GLN A 265 -14.58 -5.05 -8.00
CA GLN A 265 -15.49 -4.30 -8.87
C GLN A 265 -15.26 -4.64 -10.35
N SER A 266 -13.98 -4.72 -10.78
CA SER A 266 -13.65 -5.15 -12.15
C SER A 266 -14.12 -6.56 -12.43
N ALA A 267 -13.93 -7.48 -11.49
CA ALA A 267 -14.40 -8.85 -11.59
C ALA A 267 -15.94 -8.91 -11.75
N LEU A 268 -16.67 -8.12 -10.96
CA LEU A 268 -18.14 -8.06 -11.04
C LEU A 268 -18.60 -7.46 -12.38
N THR A 269 -17.97 -6.37 -12.83
CA THR A 269 -18.30 -5.74 -14.11
C THR A 269 -18.12 -6.70 -15.27
N TRP A 270 -17.00 -7.41 -15.29
CA TRP A 270 -16.75 -8.44 -16.29
C TRP A 270 -17.77 -9.61 -16.19
N LEU A 271 -18.07 -10.08 -14.98
CA LEU A 271 -19.06 -11.14 -14.74
C LEU A 271 -20.44 -10.75 -15.31
N ILE A 272 -20.90 -9.54 -15.05
CA ILE A 272 -22.19 -9.03 -15.54
C ILE A 272 -22.23 -9.04 -17.08
N THR A 273 -21.17 -8.56 -17.73
CA THR A 273 -21.03 -8.60 -19.18
C THR A 273 -21.10 -10.04 -19.69
N PHE A 274 -20.31 -10.94 -19.14
CA PHE A 274 -20.28 -12.35 -19.50
C PHE A 274 -21.66 -13.02 -19.36
N LEU A 275 -22.38 -12.75 -18.27
CA LEU A 275 -23.69 -13.35 -18.01
C LEU A 275 -24.76 -12.86 -18.99
N ASN A 276 -24.66 -11.62 -19.47
CA ASN A 276 -25.57 -11.07 -20.46
C ASN A 276 -25.30 -11.57 -21.90
N GLU A 277 -24.04 -11.80 -22.23
CA GLU A 277 -23.63 -12.24 -23.56
C GLU A 277 -23.73 -13.75 -23.74
N ARG A 278 -23.45 -14.54 -22.71
CA ARG A 278 -23.38 -16.00 -22.77
C ARG A 278 -24.76 -16.62 -22.86
N THR A 279 -25.11 -17.17 -24.01
CA THR A 279 -26.36 -17.91 -24.28
C THR A 279 -26.06 -19.39 -24.52
N PRO A 280 -26.18 -20.28 -23.51
CA PRO A 280 -26.06 -21.72 -23.70
C PRO A 280 -27.15 -22.25 -24.59
N SER A 281 -26.82 -23.15 -25.52
CA SER A 281 -27.80 -23.73 -26.46
C SER A 281 -28.98 -24.41 -25.77
N ALA A 282 -28.70 -25.12 -24.67
CA ALA A 282 -29.75 -25.79 -23.88
C ALA A 282 -30.72 -24.83 -23.16
N LEU A 283 -30.27 -23.59 -22.90
CA LEU A 283 -31.09 -22.55 -22.25
C LEU A 283 -31.81 -21.67 -23.27
N GLY A 284 -31.24 -21.45 -24.46
CA GLY A 284 -31.78 -20.62 -25.53
C GLY A 284 -31.90 -19.12 -25.22
N LYS A 285 -31.33 -18.66 -24.10
CA LYS A 285 -31.37 -17.27 -23.63
C LYS A 285 -30.12 -16.94 -22.76
N PRO A 286 -29.79 -15.67 -22.54
CA PRO A 286 -28.65 -15.31 -21.72
C PRO A 286 -28.68 -15.88 -20.30
N LEU A 287 -27.50 -16.20 -19.75
CA LEU A 287 -27.36 -16.67 -18.37
C LEU A 287 -27.94 -15.66 -17.36
N ALA A 288 -27.83 -14.38 -17.63
CA ALA A 288 -28.40 -13.31 -16.82
C ALA A 288 -29.90 -13.42 -16.58
N THR A 289 -30.63 -14.24 -17.37
CA THR A 289 -32.09 -14.43 -17.19
C THR A 289 -32.44 -15.53 -16.18
N VAL A 290 -31.47 -16.23 -15.61
CA VAL A 290 -31.70 -17.33 -14.67
C VAL A 290 -31.88 -16.77 -13.24
N PRO A 291 -33.02 -17.07 -12.55
CA PRO A 291 -33.31 -16.47 -11.22
C PRO A 291 -32.22 -16.66 -10.17
N ARG A 292 -31.54 -17.80 -10.13
CA ARG A 292 -30.42 -18.05 -9.22
C ARG A 292 -29.29 -17.02 -9.39
N ILE A 293 -29.03 -16.56 -10.62
CA ILE A 293 -27.99 -15.61 -10.94
C ILE A 293 -28.30 -14.22 -10.34
N TYR A 294 -29.59 -13.83 -10.32
CA TYR A 294 -29.98 -12.57 -9.69
C TYR A 294 -29.57 -12.50 -8.20
N SER A 295 -29.83 -13.58 -7.47
CA SER A 295 -29.48 -13.63 -6.04
C SER A 295 -27.98 -13.58 -5.80
N GLU A 296 -27.18 -14.31 -6.60
CA GLU A 296 -25.73 -14.33 -6.44
C GLU A 296 -25.08 -12.98 -6.84
N VAL A 297 -25.48 -12.40 -7.97
CA VAL A 297 -24.99 -11.08 -8.40
C VAL A 297 -25.41 -10.00 -7.39
N GLY A 298 -26.68 -10.05 -6.91
CA GLY A 298 -27.18 -9.14 -5.89
C GLY A 298 -26.40 -9.24 -4.56
N GLN A 299 -25.99 -10.44 -4.16
CA GLN A 299 -25.17 -10.64 -2.95
C GLN A 299 -23.77 -10.03 -3.12
N ILE A 300 -23.14 -10.22 -4.28
CA ILE A 300 -21.83 -9.62 -4.60
C ILE A 300 -21.93 -8.09 -4.59
N GLU A 301 -22.94 -7.54 -5.29
CA GLU A 301 -23.18 -6.09 -5.37
C GLU A 301 -23.37 -5.47 -3.99
N ALA A 302 -24.27 -6.03 -3.18
CA ALA A 302 -24.57 -5.51 -1.83
C ALA A 302 -23.33 -5.50 -0.92
N GLN A 303 -22.52 -6.53 -0.99
CA GLN A 303 -21.26 -6.63 -0.25
C GLN A 303 -20.25 -5.57 -0.67
N LEU A 304 -20.05 -5.39 -1.98
CA LEU A 304 -19.08 -4.43 -2.52
C LEU A 304 -19.52 -2.98 -2.25
N VAL A 305 -20.80 -2.66 -2.43
CA VAL A 305 -21.36 -1.34 -2.09
C VAL A 305 -21.06 -1.01 -0.61
N ALA A 306 -21.43 -1.90 0.30
CA ALA A 306 -21.22 -1.68 1.73
C ALA A 306 -19.73 -1.53 2.09
N ALA A 307 -18.83 -2.31 1.48
CA ALA A 307 -17.40 -2.25 1.75
C ALA A 307 -16.76 -0.98 1.18
N VAL A 308 -17.15 -0.55 -0.02
CA VAL A 308 -16.66 0.68 -0.66
C VAL A 308 -17.10 1.90 0.14
N ASP A 309 -18.39 1.95 0.53
CA ASP A 309 -18.92 3.06 1.33
C ASP A 309 -18.26 3.14 2.70
N LEU A 310 -18.02 2.00 3.38
CA LEU A 310 -17.30 1.96 4.65
C LEU A 310 -15.89 2.55 4.53
N VAL A 311 -15.10 2.11 3.54
CA VAL A 311 -13.72 2.57 3.33
C VAL A 311 -13.70 4.06 2.97
N SER A 312 -14.58 4.50 2.06
CA SER A 312 -14.67 5.90 1.62
C SER A 312 -15.10 6.82 2.75
N ALA A 313 -16.12 6.43 3.53
CA ALA A 313 -16.59 7.22 4.66
C ALA A 313 -15.52 7.38 5.75
N LEU A 314 -14.78 6.30 6.07
CA LEU A 314 -13.70 6.38 7.05
C LEU A 314 -12.52 7.22 6.55
N ALA A 315 -12.20 7.18 5.26
CA ALA A 315 -11.17 8.03 4.69
C ALA A 315 -11.55 9.52 4.79
N LEU A 316 -12.79 9.89 4.47
CA LEU A 316 -13.31 11.25 4.64
C LEU A 316 -13.30 11.71 6.10
N ARG A 317 -13.73 10.85 7.03
CA ARG A 317 -13.70 11.13 8.47
C ARG A 317 -12.26 11.33 8.96
N PHE A 318 -11.32 10.51 8.49
CA PHE A 318 -9.91 10.66 8.83
C PHE A 318 -9.34 12.00 8.33
N ASP A 319 -9.65 12.39 7.09
CA ASP A 319 -9.24 13.67 6.52
C ASP A 319 -9.84 14.87 7.28
N SER A 320 -11.04 14.71 7.88
CA SER A 320 -11.66 15.74 8.73
C SER A 320 -11.10 15.78 10.16
N GLY A 321 -10.14 14.90 10.49
CA GLY A 321 -9.50 14.87 11.82
C GLY A 321 -10.28 14.05 12.86
N ASP A 322 -11.22 13.21 12.46
CA ASP A 322 -11.97 12.34 13.38
C ASP A 322 -11.07 11.22 13.93
N PRO A 323 -10.78 11.20 15.25
CA PRO A 323 -9.89 10.21 15.84
C PRO A 323 -10.45 8.77 15.82
N GLU A 324 -11.77 8.60 15.78
CA GLU A 324 -12.40 7.28 15.72
C GLU A 324 -12.16 6.61 14.36
N ALA A 325 -12.01 7.40 13.29
CA ALA A 325 -11.72 6.84 11.97
C ALA A 325 -10.43 6.02 11.98
N ALA A 326 -9.40 6.47 12.69
CA ALA A 326 -8.16 5.73 12.84
C ALA A 326 -8.34 4.40 13.61
N GLN A 327 -9.18 4.41 14.64
CA GLN A 327 -9.48 3.21 15.44
C GLN A 327 -10.27 2.17 14.63
N HIS A 328 -11.12 2.62 13.71
CA HIS A 328 -11.96 1.75 12.89
C HIS A 328 -11.29 1.25 11.60
N ALA A 329 -10.19 1.86 11.17
CA ALA A 329 -9.51 1.51 9.92
C ALA A 329 -9.07 0.04 9.84
N PRO A 330 -8.57 -0.62 10.90
CA PRO A 330 -8.25 -2.05 10.85
C PRO A 330 -9.49 -2.92 10.61
N ALA A 331 -10.63 -2.59 11.25
CA ALA A 331 -11.89 -3.31 11.02
C ALA A 331 -12.38 -3.13 9.57
N ALA A 332 -12.27 -1.93 9.02
CA ALA A 332 -12.63 -1.66 7.63
C ALA A 332 -11.73 -2.43 6.65
N LYS A 333 -10.42 -2.55 6.94
CA LYS A 333 -9.52 -3.41 6.17
C LYS A 333 -9.99 -4.86 6.19
N LEU A 334 -10.25 -5.42 7.37
CA LEU A 334 -10.72 -6.80 7.53
C LEU A 334 -12.01 -7.05 6.74
N ILE A 335 -13.00 -6.18 6.90
CA ILE A 335 -14.30 -6.30 6.23
C ILE A 335 -14.14 -6.15 4.72
N GLY A 336 -13.44 -5.11 4.26
CA GLY A 336 -13.30 -4.79 2.84
C GLY A 336 -12.49 -5.84 2.07
N THR A 337 -11.38 -6.33 2.61
CA THR A 337 -10.58 -7.37 1.95
C THR A 337 -11.31 -8.71 1.91
N ARG A 338 -12.05 -9.06 2.95
CA ARG A 338 -12.90 -10.27 2.95
C ARG A 338 -14.06 -10.16 1.96
N ALA A 339 -14.71 -8.98 1.89
CA ALA A 339 -15.75 -8.73 0.91
C ALA A 339 -15.22 -8.83 -0.53
N ALA A 340 -14.05 -8.27 -0.81
CA ALA A 340 -13.42 -8.36 -2.11
C ALA A 340 -13.09 -9.82 -2.51
N ILE A 341 -12.50 -10.60 -1.59
CA ILE A 341 -12.21 -12.03 -1.83
C ILE A 341 -13.48 -12.84 -2.05
N ASP A 342 -14.49 -12.70 -1.19
CA ASP A 342 -15.75 -13.44 -1.29
C ASP A 342 -16.48 -13.10 -2.59
N ALA A 343 -16.52 -11.83 -2.99
CA ALA A 343 -17.12 -11.39 -4.25
C ALA A 343 -16.51 -12.09 -5.47
N VAL A 344 -15.16 -12.12 -5.56
CA VAL A 344 -14.47 -12.78 -6.67
C VAL A 344 -14.64 -14.30 -6.62
N GLN A 345 -14.58 -14.91 -5.44
CA GLN A 345 -14.77 -16.35 -5.28
C GLN A 345 -16.21 -16.78 -5.67
N ARG A 346 -17.23 -15.99 -5.31
CA ARG A 346 -18.62 -16.22 -5.76
C ARG A 346 -18.75 -16.11 -7.27
N ALA A 347 -18.12 -15.09 -7.87
CA ALA A 347 -18.10 -14.93 -9.32
C ALA A 347 -17.48 -16.16 -10.01
N VAL A 348 -16.37 -16.68 -9.49
CA VAL A 348 -15.71 -17.89 -9.98
C VAL A 348 -16.63 -19.11 -9.84
N ALA A 349 -17.23 -19.30 -8.67
CA ALA A 349 -18.14 -20.44 -8.42
C ALA A 349 -19.37 -20.40 -9.33
N LEU A 350 -19.86 -19.20 -9.68
CA LEU A 350 -21.07 -19.01 -10.47
C LEU A 350 -20.92 -19.49 -11.91
N ILE A 351 -19.75 -19.29 -12.54
CA ILE A 351 -19.52 -19.60 -13.96
C ILE A 351 -18.53 -20.75 -14.22
N GLY A 352 -17.98 -21.34 -13.15
CA GLY A 352 -17.17 -22.58 -13.22
C GLY A 352 -15.94 -22.45 -14.11
N ASN A 353 -15.73 -23.39 -15.03
CA ASN A 353 -14.54 -23.43 -15.90
C ASN A 353 -14.29 -22.14 -16.71
N ASN A 354 -15.33 -21.35 -16.99
CA ASN A 354 -15.15 -20.07 -17.67
C ASN A 354 -14.39 -19.05 -16.80
N ALA A 355 -14.41 -19.21 -15.48
CA ALA A 355 -13.66 -18.38 -14.56
C ALA A 355 -12.18 -18.80 -14.40
N LEU A 356 -11.86 -20.06 -14.74
CA LEU A 356 -10.54 -20.65 -14.51
C LEU A 356 -9.63 -20.64 -15.75
N THR A 357 -10.20 -20.27 -16.90
CA THR A 357 -9.43 -20.17 -18.15
C THR A 357 -8.70 -18.82 -18.24
N ARG A 358 -7.41 -18.83 -18.61
CA ARG A 358 -6.62 -17.62 -18.86
C ARG A 358 -7.09 -16.77 -20.06
N ARG A 359 -8.14 -17.19 -20.77
CA ARG A 359 -8.78 -16.38 -21.81
C ARG A 359 -9.76 -15.35 -21.26
N ASN A 360 -10.06 -15.45 -19.97
CA ASN A 360 -10.97 -14.56 -19.26
C ASN A 360 -10.23 -13.94 -18.05
N PRO A 361 -10.49 -12.68 -17.70
CA PRO A 361 -9.71 -11.98 -16.67
C PRO A 361 -10.03 -12.43 -15.24
N LEU A 362 -11.11 -13.20 -15.02
CA LEU A 362 -11.58 -13.52 -13.68
C LEU A 362 -10.59 -14.41 -12.90
N GLU A 363 -9.82 -15.28 -13.59
CA GLU A 363 -8.78 -16.07 -12.96
C GLU A 363 -7.64 -15.18 -12.44
N ARG A 364 -7.27 -14.10 -13.17
CA ARG A 364 -6.31 -13.10 -12.72
C ARG A 364 -6.84 -12.34 -11.52
N HIS A 365 -8.07 -11.86 -11.58
CA HIS A 365 -8.69 -11.17 -10.44
C HIS A 365 -8.74 -12.04 -9.18
N LEU A 366 -8.98 -13.37 -9.32
CA LEU A 366 -8.92 -14.30 -8.19
C LEU A 366 -7.50 -14.38 -7.59
N ARG A 367 -6.47 -14.47 -8.42
CA ARG A 367 -5.09 -14.51 -7.97
C ARG A 367 -4.68 -13.22 -7.27
N ASP A 368 -5.03 -12.10 -7.87
CA ASP A 368 -4.68 -10.77 -7.38
C ASP A 368 -5.38 -10.46 -6.05
N VAL A 369 -6.70 -10.73 -5.94
CA VAL A 369 -7.45 -10.40 -4.72
C VAL A 369 -6.98 -11.18 -3.51
N LEU A 370 -6.47 -12.41 -3.69
CA LEU A 370 -5.91 -13.24 -2.61
C LEU A 370 -4.66 -12.63 -1.98
N CYS A 371 -3.92 -11.81 -2.72
CA CYS A 371 -2.74 -11.10 -2.19
C CYS A 371 -3.09 -10.11 -1.07
N SER A 372 -4.36 -9.70 -0.95
CA SER A 372 -4.82 -8.84 0.14
C SER A 372 -4.58 -9.43 1.54
N ARG A 373 -4.54 -10.76 1.66
CA ARG A 373 -4.39 -11.47 2.95
C ARG A 373 -3.01 -11.30 3.59
N VAL A 374 -1.97 -11.08 2.78
CA VAL A 374 -0.59 -11.03 3.28
C VAL A 374 -0.13 -9.62 3.68
N HIS A 375 -0.85 -8.58 3.26
CA HIS A 375 -0.53 -7.21 3.67
C HIS A 375 -0.80 -6.97 5.15
N THR A 376 0.17 -6.35 5.82
CA THR A 376 0.09 -6.01 7.25
C THR A 376 -0.87 -4.82 7.49
N PRO A 377 -1.67 -4.84 8.60
CA PRO A 377 -1.83 -5.94 9.55
C PRO A 377 -2.66 -7.10 8.98
N GLN A 378 -2.29 -8.33 9.32
CA GLN A 378 -3.03 -9.52 8.90
C GLN A 378 -4.32 -9.70 9.71
N ASP A 379 -5.25 -10.50 9.17
CA ASP A 379 -6.58 -10.72 9.75
C ASP A 379 -6.56 -11.18 11.21
N ASP A 380 -5.68 -12.12 11.56
CA ASP A 380 -5.53 -12.66 12.92
C ASP A 380 -5.07 -11.58 13.92
N SER A 381 -4.14 -10.74 13.51
CA SER A 381 -3.66 -9.61 14.31
C SER A 381 -4.76 -8.56 14.53
N ILE A 382 -5.54 -8.27 13.50
CA ILE A 382 -6.68 -7.34 13.60
C ILE A 382 -7.74 -7.90 14.54
N LEU A 383 -8.12 -9.17 14.37
CA LEU A 383 -9.15 -9.81 15.19
C LEU A 383 -8.74 -9.87 16.67
N ALA A 384 -7.48 -10.23 16.93
CA ALA A 384 -6.96 -10.25 18.30
C ALA A 384 -7.00 -8.86 18.94
N ALA A 385 -6.54 -7.83 18.24
CA ALA A 385 -6.55 -6.45 18.74
C ALA A 385 -7.97 -5.92 18.98
N LEU A 386 -8.89 -6.15 18.05
CA LEU A 386 -10.29 -5.74 18.21
C LEU A 386 -10.97 -6.46 19.37
N GLY A 387 -10.73 -7.78 19.52
CA GLY A 387 -11.28 -8.57 20.62
C GLY A 387 -10.77 -8.08 21.97
N GLN A 388 -9.45 -7.86 22.11
CA GLN A 388 -8.84 -7.31 23.31
C GLN A 388 -9.42 -5.93 23.66
N ALA A 389 -9.51 -5.03 22.70
CA ALA A 389 -10.07 -3.69 22.91
C ALA A 389 -11.56 -3.74 23.33
N ALA A 390 -12.34 -4.65 22.73
CA ALA A 390 -13.75 -4.83 23.09
C ALA A 390 -13.92 -5.34 24.52
N LEU A 391 -13.16 -6.36 24.91
CA LEU A 391 -13.22 -6.93 26.26
C LEU A 391 -12.74 -5.94 27.32
N ALA A 392 -11.69 -5.16 27.04
CA ALA A 392 -11.17 -4.16 27.97
C ALA A 392 -12.18 -3.07 28.34
N ARG A 393 -13.11 -2.74 27.43
CA ARG A 393 -14.18 -1.76 27.72
C ARG A 393 -15.15 -2.19 28.80
N TYR A 394 -15.26 -3.48 29.08
CA TYR A 394 -16.14 -4.06 30.11
C TYR A 394 -15.39 -4.53 31.35
N SER A 395 -14.07 -4.38 31.42
CA SER A 395 -13.33 -4.59 32.68
C SER A 395 -13.76 -3.51 33.67
N ALA A 396 -14.31 -3.95 34.81
CA ALA A 396 -15.16 -3.21 35.76
C ALA A 396 -14.70 -1.79 36.09
N PRO A 397 -15.64 -0.86 36.36
CA PRO A 397 -15.29 0.43 36.94
C PRO A 397 -14.60 0.16 38.28
N SER A 398 -13.40 0.73 38.45
CA SER A 398 -12.73 0.77 39.74
C SER A 398 -13.72 1.27 40.79
N SER A 399 -14.01 0.45 41.78
CA SER A 399 -14.75 0.84 42.96
C SER A 399 -14.01 2.03 43.60
N THR A 400 -14.42 3.23 43.28
CA THR A 400 -14.12 4.40 44.11
C THR A 400 -14.78 4.16 45.44
N SER A 401 -13.97 3.70 46.40
CA SER A 401 -14.33 3.61 47.80
C SER A 401 -14.72 5.03 48.30
N ASN A 402 -16.02 5.27 48.36
CA ASN A 402 -16.57 6.34 49.18
C ASN A 402 -16.30 5.99 50.64
N SER A 403 -15.17 6.43 51.15
CA SER A 403 -14.96 6.53 52.60
C SER A 403 -15.72 7.78 53.09
N THR A 404 -17.01 7.64 53.33
CA THR A 404 -17.73 8.56 54.19
C THR A 404 -17.16 8.41 55.62
N SER A 405 -16.33 9.37 55.98
CA SER A 405 -15.95 9.57 57.37
C SER A 405 -17.19 10.09 58.13
N ASN A 406 -17.87 9.19 58.86
CA ASN A 406 -18.76 9.57 59.95
C ASN A 406 -17.89 10.10 61.08
N SER A 407 -17.88 11.41 61.25
CA SER A 407 -17.53 12.07 62.47
C SER A 407 -18.78 12.13 63.32
N GLU A 408 -18.95 11.18 64.25
CA GLU A 408 -19.90 11.37 65.35
C GLU A 408 -19.17 11.97 66.55
N ASN A 409 -19.72 13.07 66.98
CA ASN A 409 -19.45 13.74 68.27
C ASN A 409 -19.89 12.86 69.43
N GLY A 410 -19.06 12.84 70.48
CA GLY A 410 -19.35 12.40 71.82
C GLY A 410 -18.31 12.97 72.76
#